data_3e8fc3a5b7b528e1d5ba5d04e8777b89
#
_entry.id   3e8fc3a5b7b528e1d5ba5d04e8777b89
#
_cell.length_a   1.000
_cell.length_b   1.000
_cell.length_c   1.000
_cell.angle_alpha   90.00
_cell.angle_beta   90.00
_cell.angle_gamma   90.00
#
_symmetry.space_group_name_H-M   'P 1'
#
loop_
_entity.id
_entity.type
_entity.pdbx_description
1 polymer ?
#
loop_
_entity_poly.entity_id
_entity_poly.type
_entity_poly.pdbx_seq_one_letter_code
_entity_poly.pdbx_strand_id
1 'polypeptide(L)'
;VAVERARADFMDATASAEAAGFSVPISQVGSSSQIHSAQSDVISADAGISAANKQVDEAEARLVQAKANAATANADLARYAQLVSKKEISQQQYDQANAAAISANAQVTAVEAALRSAQEMVKQAKARLGQAQASMANAQITPKQIALTEARARAGEANALKAKASLEQAELNLGYTKVVAPVDGVVGNRSAQAGQNVQAGQDLLSLVPTNDIWVTANFKETQLEYMRPGQSVSIKVDALGGAKLHGKVTAIGGATGSRYSLLPPENATGNYVKVVQRIPVRIDFDDANKQGFNQDGRLRPGLSVVPEVRVR
;
A
#
# COMPACT_ATOMS: atom_id res chain seq x y z
N VAL A 1 7.04 28.42 9.98
CA VAL A 1 6.25 28.63 8.75
C VAL A 1 6.30 27.41 7.84
N ALA A 2 7.51 26.90 7.44
CA ALA A 2 7.60 25.72 6.54
C ALA A 2 6.97 24.46 7.17
N VAL A 3 7.28 24.18 8.45
CA VAL A 3 6.68 23.04 9.18
C VAL A 3 5.16 23.18 9.31
N GLU A 4 4.65 24.38 9.64
CA GLU A 4 3.21 24.60 9.78
C GLU A 4 2.46 24.41 8.45
N ARG A 5 3.09 24.84 7.34
CA ARG A 5 2.52 24.59 6.00
C ARG A 5 2.49 23.10 5.71
N ALA A 6 3.62 22.40 5.87
CA ALA A 6 3.68 20.96 5.61
C ALA A 6 2.73 20.15 6.51
N ARG A 7 2.50 20.62 7.75
CA ARG A 7 1.52 20.04 8.67
C ARG A 7 0.09 20.22 8.17
N ALA A 8 -0.25 21.43 7.71
CA ALA A 8 -1.56 21.70 7.13
C ALA A 8 -1.81 20.87 5.87
N ASP A 9 -0.81 20.76 4.98
CA ASP A 9 -0.87 19.91 3.77
C ASP A 9 -1.06 18.43 4.12
N PHE A 10 -0.39 17.95 5.17
CA PHE A 10 -0.58 16.57 5.66
C PHE A 10 -1.98 16.34 6.22
N MET A 11 -2.52 17.28 7.00
CA MET A 11 -3.88 17.20 7.54
C MET A 11 -4.93 17.18 6.43
N ASP A 12 -4.79 18.04 5.42
CA ASP A 12 -5.69 18.08 4.26
C ASP A 12 -5.63 16.78 3.45
N ALA A 13 -4.43 16.28 3.16
CA ALA A 13 -4.25 15.01 2.45
C ALA A 13 -4.83 13.82 3.24
N THR A 14 -4.70 13.83 4.56
CA THR A 14 -5.27 12.78 5.43
C THR A 14 -6.79 12.82 5.42
N ALA A 15 -7.39 14.00 5.59
CA ALA A 15 -8.85 14.16 5.52
C ALA A 15 -9.42 13.73 4.15
N SER A 16 -8.72 14.07 3.07
CA SER A 16 -9.08 13.65 1.71
C SER A 16 -8.99 12.14 1.52
N ALA A 17 -7.96 11.49 2.08
CA ALA A 17 -7.80 10.03 2.05
C ALA A 17 -8.91 9.33 2.83
N GLU A 18 -9.25 9.82 4.02
CA GLU A 18 -10.35 9.31 4.84
C GLU A 18 -11.69 9.42 4.12
N ALA A 19 -11.99 10.58 3.53
CA ALA A 19 -13.20 10.79 2.76
C ALA A 19 -13.31 9.83 1.56
N ALA A 20 -12.20 9.60 0.84
CA ALA A 20 -12.12 8.61 -0.23
C ALA A 20 -12.31 7.18 0.32
N GLY A 21 -11.73 6.88 1.48
CA GLY A 21 -11.89 5.60 2.16
C GLY A 21 -13.34 5.29 2.53
N PHE A 22 -14.07 6.26 3.09
CA PHE A 22 -15.50 6.12 3.41
C PHE A 22 -16.40 5.91 2.19
N SER A 23 -16.00 6.37 1.02
CA SER A 23 -16.77 6.18 -0.21
C SER A 23 -16.78 4.71 -0.69
N VAL A 24 -15.78 3.90 -0.30
CA VAL A 24 -15.66 2.48 -0.69
C VAL A 24 -16.80 1.62 -0.11
N PRO A 25 -17.02 1.56 1.22
CA PRO A 25 -18.11 0.75 1.79
C PRO A 25 -19.49 1.24 1.34
N ILE A 26 -19.69 2.54 1.16
CA ILE A 26 -20.93 3.09 0.63
C ILE A 26 -21.19 2.56 -0.79
N SER A 27 -20.19 2.58 -1.64
CA SER A 27 -20.28 2.04 -3.00
C SER A 27 -20.50 0.52 -3.00
N GLN A 28 -19.89 -0.22 -2.08
CA GLN A 28 -20.07 -1.68 -1.94
C GLN A 28 -21.50 -2.02 -1.54
N VAL A 29 -22.06 -1.36 -0.52
CA VAL A 29 -23.44 -1.58 -0.06
C VAL A 29 -24.43 -1.20 -1.15
N GLY A 30 -24.25 -0.05 -1.80
CA GLY A 30 -25.08 0.39 -2.92
C GLY A 30 -25.09 -0.62 -4.08
N SER A 31 -23.89 -1.10 -4.46
CA SER A 31 -23.73 -2.12 -5.51
C SER A 31 -24.39 -3.44 -5.16
N SER A 32 -24.18 -3.96 -3.95
CA SER A 32 -24.77 -5.23 -3.52
C SER A 32 -26.30 -5.15 -3.50
N SER A 33 -26.85 -4.03 -3.01
CA SER A 33 -28.30 -3.79 -2.99
C SER A 33 -28.87 -3.74 -4.41
N GLN A 34 -28.19 -3.09 -5.35
CA GLN A 34 -28.62 -2.99 -6.74
C GLN A 34 -28.60 -4.37 -7.46
N ILE A 35 -27.54 -5.17 -7.23
CA ILE A 35 -27.45 -6.53 -7.76
C ILE A 35 -28.57 -7.39 -7.20
N HIS A 36 -28.81 -7.32 -5.88
CA HIS A 36 -29.87 -8.10 -5.23
C HIS A 36 -31.26 -7.72 -5.72
N SER A 37 -31.54 -6.43 -5.89
CA SER A 37 -32.80 -5.95 -6.50
C SER A 37 -32.98 -6.47 -7.91
N ALA A 38 -31.98 -6.31 -8.79
CA ALA A 38 -32.04 -6.78 -10.16
C ALA A 38 -32.21 -8.32 -10.26
N GLN A 39 -31.60 -9.07 -9.34
CA GLN A 39 -31.79 -10.52 -9.25
C GLN A 39 -33.21 -10.89 -8.84
N SER A 40 -33.81 -10.17 -7.90
CA SER A 40 -35.19 -10.34 -7.50
C SER A 40 -36.17 -10.04 -8.64
N ASP A 41 -35.86 -9.02 -9.44
CA ASP A 41 -36.66 -8.69 -10.62
C ASP A 41 -36.61 -9.81 -11.68
N VAL A 42 -35.45 -10.43 -11.90
CA VAL A 42 -35.33 -11.60 -12.80
C VAL A 42 -36.16 -12.77 -12.31
N ILE A 43 -36.07 -13.08 -11.00
CA ILE A 43 -36.87 -14.17 -10.40
C ILE A 43 -38.39 -13.89 -10.53
N SER A 44 -38.80 -12.66 -10.27
CA SER A 44 -40.21 -12.24 -10.40
C SER A 44 -40.69 -12.33 -11.85
N ALA A 45 -39.87 -11.90 -12.80
CA ALA A 45 -40.21 -12.00 -14.23
C ALA A 45 -40.31 -13.47 -14.71
N ASP A 46 -39.44 -14.36 -14.24
CA ASP A 46 -39.49 -15.80 -14.53
C ASP A 46 -40.72 -16.46 -13.94
N ALA A 47 -41.08 -16.11 -12.70
CA ALA A 47 -42.36 -16.54 -12.11
C ALA A 47 -43.58 -16.06 -12.97
N GLY A 48 -43.48 -14.86 -13.51
CA GLY A 48 -44.49 -14.33 -14.45
C GLY A 48 -44.65 -15.15 -15.73
N ILE A 49 -43.55 -15.66 -16.29
CA ILE A 49 -43.60 -16.60 -17.44
C ILE A 49 -44.29 -17.89 -17.02
N SER A 50 -43.95 -18.42 -15.86
CA SER A 50 -44.58 -19.67 -15.39
C SER A 50 -46.08 -19.50 -15.18
N ALA A 51 -46.55 -18.37 -14.68
CA ALA A 51 -47.97 -18.05 -14.55
C ALA A 51 -48.66 -17.91 -15.93
N ALA A 52 -48.03 -17.21 -16.86
CA ALA A 52 -48.56 -17.05 -18.22
C ALA A 52 -48.63 -18.39 -18.99
N ASN A 53 -47.64 -19.28 -18.80
CA ASN A 53 -47.70 -20.64 -19.40
C ASN A 53 -48.87 -21.45 -18.86
N LYS A 54 -49.18 -21.38 -17.57
CA LYS A 54 -50.38 -22.07 -17.01
C LYS A 54 -51.65 -21.55 -17.61
N GLN A 55 -51.76 -20.26 -17.97
CA GLN A 55 -52.90 -19.72 -18.67
C GLN A 55 -53.03 -20.27 -20.10
N VAL A 56 -51.90 -20.50 -20.78
CA VAL A 56 -51.89 -21.20 -22.08
C VAL A 56 -52.38 -22.63 -21.93
N ASP A 57 -51.87 -23.38 -20.94
CA ASP A 57 -52.29 -24.76 -20.69
C ASP A 57 -53.79 -24.85 -20.40
N GLU A 58 -54.35 -23.92 -19.64
CA GLU A 58 -55.80 -23.83 -19.39
C GLU A 58 -56.59 -23.52 -20.66
N ALA A 59 -56.11 -22.59 -21.49
CA ALA A 59 -56.76 -22.23 -22.74
C ALA A 59 -56.71 -23.39 -23.74
N GLU A 60 -55.61 -24.15 -23.81
CA GLU A 60 -55.48 -25.36 -24.62
C GLU A 60 -56.46 -26.46 -24.17
N ALA A 61 -56.61 -26.70 -22.86
CA ALA A 61 -57.58 -27.67 -22.34
C ALA A 61 -59.01 -27.29 -22.73
N ARG A 62 -59.34 -25.98 -22.60
CA ARG A 62 -60.67 -25.47 -23.04
C ARG A 62 -60.89 -25.64 -24.55
N LEU A 63 -59.84 -25.44 -25.36
CA LEU A 63 -59.91 -25.63 -26.81
C LEU A 63 -60.19 -27.10 -27.19
N VAL A 64 -59.50 -28.04 -26.50
CA VAL A 64 -59.72 -29.45 -26.66
C VAL A 64 -61.21 -29.83 -26.38
N GLN A 65 -61.75 -29.30 -25.28
CA GLN A 65 -63.16 -29.50 -24.91
C GLN A 65 -64.08 -28.87 -25.92
N ALA A 66 -63.86 -27.63 -26.38
CA ALA A 66 -64.70 -26.99 -27.39
C ALA A 66 -64.68 -27.74 -28.73
N LYS A 67 -63.51 -28.22 -29.17
CA LYS A 67 -63.37 -29.04 -30.39
C LYS A 67 -64.10 -30.36 -30.27
N ALA A 68 -64.07 -31.03 -29.13
CA ALA A 68 -64.80 -32.25 -28.90
C ALA A 68 -66.34 -32.01 -29.00
N ASN A 69 -66.83 -30.95 -28.38
CA ASN A 69 -68.22 -30.54 -28.43
C ASN A 69 -68.67 -30.21 -29.90
N ALA A 70 -67.84 -29.46 -30.63
CA ALA A 70 -68.09 -29.11 -32.01
C ALA A 70 -68.09 -30.36 -32.91
N ALA A 71 -67.16 -31.30 -32.68
CA ALA A 71 -67.13 -32.57 -33.42
C ALA A 71 -68.40 -33.37 -33.20
N THR A 72 -68.90 -33.43 -31.94
CA THR A 72 -70.20 -34.13 -31.69
C THR A 72 -71.37 -33.42 -32.38
N ALA A 73 -71.48 -32.08 -32.27
CA ALA A 73 -72.56 -31.31 -32.89
C ALA A 73 -72.53 -31.39 -34.41
N ASN A 74 -71.35 -31.35 -35.02
CA ASN A 74 -71.19 -31.53 -36.48
C ASN A 74 -71.56 -32.96 -36.96
N ALA A 75 -71.22 -34.01 -36.19
CA ALA A 75 -71.60 -35.36 -36.44
C ALA A 75 -73.12 -35.54 -36.35
N ASP A 76 -73.80 -34.95 -35.38
CA ASP A 76 -75.22 -34.92 -35.23
C ASP A 76 -75.90 -34.20 -36.42
N LEU A 77 -75.39 -33.02 -36.80
CA LEU A 77 -75.87 -32.29 -37.97
C LEU A 77 -75.77 -33.12 -39.22
N ALA A 78 -74.62 -33.76 -39.46
CA ALA A 78 -74.43 -34.63 -40.59
C ALA A 78 -75.42 -35.82 -40.62
N ARG A 79 -75.69 -36.42 -39.47
CA ARG A 79 -76.69 -37.51 -39.31
C ARG A 79 -78.11 -36.99 -39.56
N TYR A 80 -78.49 -35.86 -39.01
CA TYR A 80 -79.78 -35.25 -39.17
C TYR A 80 -80.00 -34.74 -40.60
N ALA A 81 -78.96 -34.27 -41.29
CA ALA A 81 -79.04 -33.93 -42.73
C ALA A 81 -79.45 -35.13 -43.58
N GLN A 82 -78.91 -36.32 -43.24
CA GLN A 82 -79.33 -37.58 -43.97
C GLN A 82 -80.74 -38.02 -43.63
N LEU A 83 -81.18 -37.87 -42.37
CA LEU A 83 -82.51 -38.26 -41.93
C LEU A 83 -83.63 -37.36 -42.43
N VAL A 84 -83.39 -36.03 -42.50
CA VAL A 84 -84.36 -35.07 -43.07
C VAL A 84 -84.54 -35.29 -44.59
N SER A 85 -83.44 -35.59 -45.29
CA SER A 85 -83.54 -35.89 -46.71
C SER A 85 -84.42 -37.11 -47.02
N LYS A 86 -84.47 -38.09 -46.06
CA LYS A 86 -85.33 -39.28 -46.12
C LYS A 86 -86.76 -39.06 -45.54
N LYS A 87 -87.05 -37.83 -45.03
CA LYS A 87 -88.29 -37.46 -44.36
C LYS A 87 -88.54 -38.24 -43.01
N GLU A 88 -87.46 -38.72 -42.38
CA GLU A 88 -87.55 -39.51 -41.16
C GLU A 88 -87.60 -38.63 -39.90
N ILE A 89 -87.21 -37.30 -40.00
CA ILE A 89 -87.28 -36.31 -38.96
C ILE A 89 -87.90 -34.98 -39.41
N SER A 90 -88.31 -34.13 -38.47
CA SER A 90 -88.86 -32.80 -38.81
C SER A 90 -87.80 -31.81 -39.24
N GLN A 91 -88.14 -30.83 -40.05
CA GLN A 91 -87.25 -29.71 -40.43
C GLN A 91 -86.79 -28.96 -39.21
N GLN A 92 -87.64 -28.77 -38.20
CA GLN A 92 -87.34 -28.15 -36.96
C GLN A 92 -86.16 -28.82 -36.20
N GLN A 93 -86.10 -30.15 -36.20
CA GLN A 93 -85.01 -30.93 -35.57
C GLN A 93 -83.70 -30.75 -36.31
N TYR A 94 -83.69 -30.68 -37.63
CA TYR A 94 -82.51 -30.36 -38.44
C TYR A 94 -82.03 -28.93 -38.15
N ASP A 95 -82.93 -27.95 -38.14
CA ASP A 95 -82.59 -26.54 -37.90
C ASP A 95 -82.01 -26.34 -36.53
N GLN A 96 -82.51 -27.09 -35.52
CA GLN A 96 -81.93 -27.09 -34.18
C GLN A 96 -80.52 -27.66 -34.14
N ALA A 97 -80.25 -28.77 -34.81
CA ALA A 97 -78.93 -29.38 -34.95
C ALA A 97 -77.96 -28.46 -35.71
N ASN A 98 -78.44 -27.80 -36.75
CA ASN A 98 -77.65 -26.82 -37.49
C ASN A 98 -77.26 -25.61 -36.61
N ALA A 99 -78.19 -25.07 -35.85
CA ALA A 99 -77.93 -23.96 -34.90
C ALA A 99 -76.97 -24.41 -33.84
N ALA A 100 -77.08 -25.64 -33.30
CA ALA A 100 -76.16 -26.22 -32.30
C ALA A 100 -74.70 -26.34 -32.88
N ALA A 101 -74.57 -26.83 -34.11
CA ALA A 101 -73.30 -26.95 -34.79
C ALA A 101 -72.64 -25.59 -35.06
N ILE A 102 -73.42 -24.59 -35.52
CA ILE A 102 -72.95 -23.23 -35.71
C ILE A 102 -72.49 -22.64 -34.41
N SER A 103 -73.25 -22.79 -33.31
CA SER A 103 -72.87 -22.30 -31.96
C SER A 103 -71.61 -22.97 -31.45
N ALA A 104 -71.48 -24.31 -31.58
CA ALA A 104 -70.30 -25.05 -31.16
C ALA A 104 -69.02 -24.63 -31.93
N ASN A 105 -69.14 -24.41 -33.25
CA ASN A 105 -68.05 -23.94 -34.08
C ASN A 105 -67.65 -22.48 -33.73
N ALA A 106 -68.62 -21.60 -33.43
CA ALA A 106 -68.37 -20.27 -32.98
C ALA A 106 -67.62 -20.27 -31.59
N GLN A 107 -68.01 -21.25 -30.74
CA GLN A 107 -67.29 -21.44 -29.47
C GLN A 107 -65.83 -21.87 -29.66
N VAL A 108 -65.52 -22.73 -30.62
CA VAL A 108 -64.13 -23.09 -30.96
C VAL A 108 -63.36 -21.85 -31.40
N THR A 109 -63.89 -21.02 -32.25
CA THR A 109 -63.26 -19.80 -32.75
C THR A 109 -63.00 -18.83 -31.61
N ALA A 110 -63.94 -18.70 -30.66
CA ALA A 110 -63.77 -17.82 -29.48
C ALA A 110 -62.66 -18.32 -28.55
N VAL A 111 -62.59 -19.65 -28.29
CA VAL A 111 -61.55 -20.24 -27.47
C VAL A 111 -60.18 -20.20 -28.16
N GLU A 112 -60.11 -20.35 -29.48
CA GLU A 112 -58.87 -20.17 -30.25
C GLU A 112 -58.36 -18.73 -30.17
N ALA A 113 -59.23 -17.74 -30.15
CA ALA A 113 -58.86 -16.35 -29.92
C ALA A 113 -58.32 -16.16 -28.50
N ALA A 114 -58.94 -16.78 -27.48
CA ALA A 114 -58.47 -16.76 -26.11
C ALA A 114 -57.08 -17.42 -25.95
N LEU A 115 -56.84 -18.55 -26.63
CA LEU A 115 -55.52 -19.21 -26.65
C LEU A 115 -54.46 -18.28 -27.25
N ARG A 116 -54.75 -17.65 -28.39
CA ARG A 116 -53.85 -16.67 -29.00
C ARG A 116 -53.52 -15.51 -28.03
N SER A 117 -54.52 -15.02 -27.32
CA SER A 117 -54.32 -13.98 -26.29
C SER A 117 -53.40 -14.45 -25.16
N ALA A 118 -53.60 -15.67 -24.65
CA ALA A 118 -52.72 -16.24 -23.64
C ALA A 118 -51.28 -16.44 -24.13
N GLN A 119 -51.09 -16.83 -25.39
CA GLN A 119 -49.76 -16.94 -25.99
C GLN A 119 -49.08 -15.57 -26.14
N GLU A 120 -49.82 -14.52 -26.45
CA GLU A 120 -49.26 -13.14 -26.46
C GLU A 120 -48.86 -12.67 -25.05
N MET A 121 -49.59 -13.10 -24.00
CA MET A 121 -49.18 -12.83 -22.61
C MET A 121 -47.84 -13.50 -22.26
N VAL A 122 -47.58 -14.73 -22.76
CA VAL A 122 -46.27 -15.40 -22.62
C VAL A 122 -45.15 -14.59 -23.29
N LYS A 123 -45.39 -14.10 -24.51
CA LYS A 123 -44.42 -13.23 -25.19
C LYS A 123 -44.13 -11.95 -24.41
N GLN A 124 -45.14 -11.34 -23.84
CA GLN A 124 -45.01 -10.15 -23.02
C GLN A 124 -44.23 -10.46 -21.74
N ALA A 125 -44.50 -11.60 -21.08
CA ALA A 125 -43.74 -12.01 -19.88
C ALA A 125 -42.27 -12.30 -20.23
N LYS A 126 -41.97 -12.93 -21.36
CA LYS A 126 -40.60 -13.13 -21.86
C LYS A 126 -39.87 -11.80 -22.13
N ALA A 127 -40.58 -10.82 -22.71
CA ALA A 127 -39.99 -9.49 -22.93
C ALA A 127 -39.63 -8.82 -21.58
N ARG A 128 -40.47 -8.96 -20.53
CA ARG A 128 -40.17 -8.49 -19.19
C ARG A 128 -38.95 -9.19 -18.59
N LEU A 129 -38.80 -10.52 -18.78
CA LEU A 129 -37.61 -11.24 -18.38
C LEU A 129 -36.36 -10.70 -19.07
N GLY A 130 -36.41 -10.46 -20.36
CA GLY A 130 -35.32 -9.85 -21.12
C GLY A 130 -34.93 -8.47 -20.57
N GLN A 131 -35.90 -7.64 -20.20
CA GLN A 131 -35.67 -6.36 -19.55
C GLN A 131 -34.99 -6.52 -18.19
N ALA A 132 -35.46 -7.43 -17.34
CA ALA A 132 -34.89 -7.72 -16.04
C ALA A 132 -33.43 -8.24 -16.15
N GLN A 133 -33.18 -9.14 -17.13
CA GLN A 133 -31.85 -9.66 -17.42
C GLN A 133 -30.89 -8.56 -17.89
N ALA A 134 -31.35 -7.61 -18.72
CA ALA A 134 -30.54 -6.44 -19.10
C ALA A 134 -30.23 -5.55 -17.91
N SER A 135 -31.19 -5.35 -17.01
CA SER A 135 -30.96 -4.62 -15.76
C SER A 135 -29.94 -5.31 -14.86
N MET A 136 -30.03 -6.65 -14.75
CA MET A 136 -29.06 -7.46 -14.00
C MET A 136 -27.66 -7.38 -14.62
N ALA A 137 -27.53 -7.45 -15.94
CA ALA A 137 -26.24 -7.28 -16.62
C ALA A 137 -25.62 -5.91 -16.36
N ASN A 138 -26.44 -4.86 -16.35
CA ASN A 138 -25.97 -3.51 -15.97
C ASN A 138 -25.52 -3.45 -14.49
N ALA A 139 -26.26 -4.08 -13.59
CA ALA A 139 -25.88 -4.15 -12.17
C ALA A 139 -24.54 -4.88 -11.97
N GLN A 140 -24.22 -5.87 -12.78
CA GLN A 140 -22.95 -6.62 -12.76
C GLN A 140 -21.73 -5.79 -13.18
N ILE A 141 -21.90 -4.62 -13.79
CA ILE A 141 -20.81 -3.69 -14.10
C ILE A 141 -20.37 -2.92 -12.86
N THR A 142 -21.23 -2.78 -11.86
CA THR A 142 -21.00 -1.99 -10.64
C THR A 142 -19.76 -2.43 -9.84
N PRO A 143 -19.33 -3.70 -9.77
CA PRO A 143 -18.07 -4.09 -9.15
C PRO A 143 -16.83 -3.40 -9.74
N LYS A 144 -16.84 -3.08 -11.03
CA LYS A 144 -15.75 -2.29 -11.67
C LYS A 144 -15.72 -0.87 -11.15
N GLN A 145 -16.88 -0.31 -10.84
CA GLN A 145 -17.00 1.02 -10.22
C GLN A 145 -16.44 1.02 -8.79
N ILE A 146 -16.64 -0.06 -8.04
CA ILE A 146 -16.04 -0.25 -6.70
C ILE A 146 -14.52 -0.27 -6.82
N ALA A 147 -13.97 -1.07 -7.75
CA ALA A 147 -12.52 -1.12 -7.96
C ALA A 147 -11.91 0.26 -8.31
N LEU A 148 -12.64 1.08 -9.06
CA LEU A 148 -12.23 2.47 -9.34
C LEU A 148 -12.24 3.31 -8.06
N THR A 149 -13.26 3.17 -7.22
CA THR A 149 -13.36 3.89 -5.94
C THR A 149 -12.26 3.46 -4.98
N GLU A 150 -11.96 2.16 -4.89
CA GLU A 150 -10.82 1.63 -4.12
C GLU A 150 -9.47 2.15 -4.62
N ALA A 151 -9.30 2.24 -5.95
CA ALA A 151 -8.09 2.80 -6.53
C ALA A 151 -7.92 4.29 -6.15
N ARG A 152 -9.02 5.06 -6.12
CA ARG A 152 -9.02 6.45 -5.65
C ARG A 152 -8.69 6.57 -4.17
N ALA A 153 -9.24 5.68 -3.33
CA ALA A 153 -8.92 5.64 -1.90
C ALA A 153 -7.42 5.37 -1.68
N ARG A 154 -6.85 4.36 -2.35
CA ARG A 154 -5.40 4.08 -2.31
C ARG A 154 -4.55 5.24 -2.82
N ALA A 155 -4.99 5.95 -3.85
CA ALA A 155 -4.30 7.15 -4.32
C ALA A 155 -4.35 8.28 -3.29
N GLY A 156 -5.46 8.43 -2.57
CA GLY A 156 -5.58 9.35 -1.43
C GLY A 156 -4.59 9.00 -0.31
N GLU A 157 -4.51 7.74 0.10
CA GLU A 157 -3.55 7.26 1.10
C GLU A 157 -2.09 7.52 0.69
N ALA A 158 -1.76 7.25 -0.58
CA ALA A 158 -0.43 7.54 -1.10
C ALA A 158 -0.08 9.04 -1.07
N ASN A 159 -1.06 9.92 -1.34
CA ASN A 159 -0.88 11.36 -1.22
C ASN A 159 -0.69 11.79 0.24
N ALA A 160 -1.42 11.20 1.19
CA ALA A 160 -1.24 11.46 2.63
C ALA A 160 0.17 11.04 3.10
N LEU A 161 0.66 9.85 2.65
CA LEU A 161 2.03 9.41 2.93
C LEU A 161 3.09 10.35 2.35
N LYS A 162 2.88 10.86 1.13
CA LYS A 162 3.76 11.86 0.51
C LYS A 162 3.78 13.16 1.31
N ALA A 163 2.63 13.65 1.74
CA ALA A 163 2.53 14.87 2.56
C ALA A 163 3.19 14.65 3.93
N LYS A 164 3.05 13.47 4.55
CA LYS A 164 3.75 13.08 5.77
C LYS A 164 5.25 13.15 5.61
N ALA A 165 5.81 12.57 4.55
CA ALA A 165 7.24 12.63 4.27
C ALA A 165 7.74 14.09 4.09
N SER A 166 6.91 14.95 3.49
CA SER A 166 7.23 16.38 3.37
C SER A 166 7.24 17.08 4.72
N LEU A 167 6.33 16.72 5.63
CA LEU A 167 6.31 17.23 7.01
C LEU A 167 7.55 16.78 7.76
N GLU A 168 7.90 15.50 7.74
CA GLU A 168 9.10 14.95 8.37
C GLU A 168 10.38 15.63 7.86
N GLN A 169 10.46 15.89 6.55
CA GLN A 169 11.58 16.63 5.97
C GLN A 169 11.63 18.08 6.48
N ALA A 170 10.50 18.74 6.61
CA ALA A 170 10.44 20.12 7.14
C ALA A 170 10.82 20.16 8.63
N GLU A 171 10.40 19.18 9.43
CA GLU A 171 10.77 19.02 10.85
C GLU A 171 12.26 18.72 11.01
N LEU A 172 12.82 17.84 10.16
CA LEU A 172 14.25 17.55 10.12
C LEU A 172 15.06 18.81 9.79
N ASN A 173 14.64 19.58 8.79
CA ASN A 173 15.28 20.85 8.43
C ASN A 173 15.21 21.87 9.58
N LEU A 174 14.10 21.90 10.32
CA LEU A 174 13.98 22.71 11.54
C LEU A 174 14.96 22.21 12.61
N GLY A 175 15.09 20.89 12.78
CA GLY A 175 16.06 20.28 13.69
C GLY A 175 17.49 20.70 13.37
N TYR A 176 17.87 20.75 12.10
CA TYR A 176 19.20 21.17 11.67
C TYR A 176 19.50 22.67 11.94
N THR A 177 18.49 23.50 12.17
CA THR A 177 18.73 24.89 12.58
C THR A 177 19.28 25.00 14.00
N LYS A 178 19.17 23.93 14.79
CA LYS A 178 19.73 23.86 16.15
C LYS A 178 20.94 22.94 16.13
N VAL A 179 22.12 23.54 16.00
CA VAL A 179 23.39 22.81 16.02
C VAL A 179 23.75 22.49 17.48
N VAL A 180 23.88 21.20 17.78
CA VAL A 180 24.26 20.70 19.10
C VAL A 180 25.65 20.05 19.05
N ALA A 181 26.41 20.12 20.14
CA ALA A 181 27.70 19.45 20.25
C ALA A 181 27.48 17.92 20.29
N PRO A 182 28.14 17.13 19.42
CA PRO A 182 28.00 15.67 19.41
C PRO A 182 28.73 14.99 20.58
N VAL A 183 29.70 15.64 21.18
CA VAL A 183 30.54 15.15 22.31
C VAL A 183 30.85 16.26 23.26
N ASP A 184 31.19 15.91 24.49
CA ASP A 184 31.73 16.85 25.45
C ASP A 184 33.16 17.26 25.06
N GLY A 185 33.46 18.56 25.10
CA GLY A 185 34.76 19.03 24.68
C GLY A 185 34.93 20.53 24.82
N VAL A 186 36.08 21.02 24.38
CA VAL A 186 36.41 22.44 24.35
C VAL A 186 36.36 22.98 22.96
N VAL A 187 35.72 24.12 22.77
CA VAL A 187 35.68 24.78 21.46
C VAL A 187 37.07 25.27 21.09
N GLY A 188 37.64 24.74 20.03
CA GLY A 188 38.96 25.11 19.52
C GLY A 188 38.92 26.39 18.67
N ASN A 189 38.33 26.29 17.49
CA ASN A 189 38.21 27.42 16.58
C ASN A 189 36.73 27.71 16.28
N ARG A 190 36.31 28.95 16.40
CA ARG A 190 34.98 29.43 16.03
C ARG A 190 35.08 30.34 14.81
N SER A 191 34.54 29.89 13.69
CA SER A 191 34.47 30.64 12.44
C SER A 191 33.14 31.37 12.22
N ALA A 192 32.09 30.96 12.95
CA ALA A 192 30.76 31.58 12.85
C ALA A 192 30.61 32.74 13.83
N GLN A 193 29.97 33.83 13.38
CA GLN A 193 29.63 35.01 14.18
C GLN A 193 28.11 35.21 14.21
N ALA A 194 27.61 35.83 15.29
CA ALA A 194 26.21 36.18 15.39
C ALA A 194 25.80 37.16 14.26
N GLY A 195 24.71 36.88 13.57
CA GLY A 195 24.24 37.67 12.44
C GLY A 195 24.84 37.27 11.08
N GLN A 196 25.78 36.31 11.07
CA GLN A 196 26.36 35.79 9.82
C GLN A 196 25.38 34.84 9.12
N ASN A 197 25.30 34.96 7.80
CA ASN A 197 24.59 33.97 6.98
C ASN A 197 25.48 32.73 6.81
N VAL A 198 24.95 31.56 7.19
CA VAL A 198 25.67 30.29 7.12
C VAL A 198 25.02 29.40 6.07
N GLN A 199 25.82 28.57 5.38
CA GLN A 199 25.38 27.64 4.38
C GLN A 199 25.44 26.20 4.91
N ALA A 200 24.65 25.31 4.30
CA ALA A 200 24.72 23.89 4.61
C ALA A 200 26.13 23.35 4.30
N GLY A 201 26.72 22.61 5.26
CA GLY A 201 28.08 22.08 5.12
C GLY A 201 29.21 23.06 5.52
N GLN A 202 28.88 24.26 5.93
CA GLN A 202 29.89 25.23 6.43
C GLN A 202 30.32 24.88 7.84
N ASP A 203 31.65 24.86 8.09
CA ASP A 203 32.21 24.67 9.42
C ASP A 203 31.93 25.90 10.29
N LEU A 204 31.23 25.70 11.40
CA LEU A 204 30.88 26.77 12.34
C LEU A 204 31.87 26.90 13.49
N LEU A 205 32.31 25.76 14.01
CA LEU A 205 33.31 25.67 15.06
C LEU A 205 33.94 24.27 15.07
N SER A 206 35.15 24.16 15.60
CA SER A 206 35.76 22.87 15.86
C SER A 206 35.64 22.54 17.35
N LEU A 207 35.26 21.31 17.67
CA LEU A 207 35.12 20.77 18.99
C LEU A 207 36.24 19.76 19.23
N VAL A 208 37.02 19.98 20.27
CA VAL A 208 38.11 19.10 20.69
C VAL A 208 37.63 18.28 21.88
N PRO A 209 37.45 16.94 21.73
CA PRO A 209 37.06 16.11 22.88
C PRO A 209 38.10 16.10 23.97
N THR A 210 37.68 16.16 25.23
CA THR A 210 38.56 16.16 26.38
C THR A 210 38.75 14.79 27.03
N ASN A 211 37.84 13.85 26.71
CA ASN A 211 37.81 12.53 27.37
C ASN A 211 38.39 11.42 26.50
N ASP A 212 38.47 11.62 25.17
CA ASP A 212 39.00 10.63 24.22
C ASP A 212 40.39 11.09 23.72
N ILE A 213 41.39 10.97 24.62
CA ILE A 213 42.78 11.32 24.35
C ILE A 213 43.66 10.07 24.49
N TRP A 214 44.59 9.94 23.54
CA TRP A 214 45.63 8.92 23.60
C TRP A 214 46.98 9.48 23.21
N VAL A 215 48.05 8.74 23.47
CA VAL A 215 49.41 9.10 23.07
C VAL A 215 49.80 8.29 21.83
N THR A 216 50.25 8.98 20.79
CA THR A 216 50.92 8.36 19.65
C THR A 216 52.43 8.54 19.80
N ALA A 217 53.12 7.49 20.20
CA ALA A 217 54.57 7.51 20.41
C ALA A 217 55.30 6.86 19.25
N ASN A 218 56.26 7.57 18.68
CA ASN A 218 57.07 7.10 17.56
C ASN A 218 58.36 6.43 18.03
N PHE A 219 58.32 5.12 18.29
CA PHE A 219 59.49 4.35 18.76
C PHE A 219 60.37 3.95 17.58
N LYS A 220 61.71 3.83 17.82
CA LYS A 220 62.67 3.29 16.86
C LYS A 220 62.41 1.82 16.68
N GLU A 221 62.63 1.29 15.45
CA GLU A 221 62.49 -0.12 15.13
C GLU A 221 63.21 -1.03 16.14
N THR A 222 64.43 -0.66 16.58
CA THR A 222 65.21 -1.38 17.55
C THR A 222 64.62 -1.46 18.98
N GLN A 223 63.66 -0.55 19.30
CA GLN A 223 63.02 -0.52 20.62
C GLN A 223 61.76 -1.38 20.68
N LEU A 224 61.29 -1.90 19.53
CA LEU A 224 60.08 -2.68 19.45
C LEU A 224 60.28 -4.18 19.68
N GLU A 225 61.49 -4.68 19.75
CA GLU A 225 61.83 -6.10 19.87
C GLU A 225 61.02 -6.80 20.99
N TYR A 226 60.96 -6.19 22.18
CA TYR A 226 60.27 -6.77 23.35
C TYR A 226 58.92 -6.04 23.66
N MET A 227 58.48 -5.12 22.77
CA MET A 227 57.25 -4.40 22.98
C MET A 227 56.04 -5.22 22.52
N ARG A 228 55.03 -5.29 23.39
CA ARG A 228 53.78 -6.05 23.10
C ARG A 228 52.58 -5.24 23.59
N PRO A 229 51.42 -5.33 22.92
CA PRO A 229 50.18 -4.78 23.43
C PRO A 229 49.89 -5.29 24.86
N GLY A 230 49.32 -4.40 25.69
CA GLY A 230 49.04 -4.68 27.11
C GLY A 230 50.13 -4.30 28.08
N GLN A 231 51.35 -3.95 27.64
CA GLN A 231 52.44 -3.51 28.53
C GLN A 231 52.15 -2.16 29.15
N SER A 232 52.50 -2.00 30.43
CA SER A 232 52.34 -0.78 31.16
C SER A 232 53.35 0.29 30.72
N VAL A 233 52.86 1.53 30.66
CA VAL A 233 53.65 2.70 30.25
C VAL A 233 53.55 3.80 31.29
N SER A 234 54.68 4.39 31.64
CA SER A 234 54.75 5.63 32.41
C SER A 234 54.89 6.81 31.43
N ILE A 235 53.93 7.73 31.46
CA ILE A 235 53.85 8.86 30.52
C ILE A 235 54.17 10.13 31.28
N LYS A 236 55.32 10.73 31.00
CA LYS A 236 55.69 12.04 31.54
C LYS A 236 55.14 13.11 30.64
N VAL A 237 54.34 14.02 31.21
CA VAL A 237 53.69 15.11 30.47
C VAL A 237 54.38 16.42 30.86
N ASP A 238 55.05 17.06 29.88
CA ASP A 238 55.81 18.29 30.14
C ASP A 238 54.90 19.45 30.56
N ALA A 239 53.73 19.60 29.97
CA ALA A 239 52.77 20.64 30.31
C ALA A 239 52.19 20.54 31.74
N LEU A 240 52.34 19.40 32.41
CA LEU A 240 51.93 19.19 33.80
C LEU A 240 53.08 19.23 34.81
N GLY A 241 54.18 19.95 34.49
CA GLY A 241 55.34 20.03 35.34
C GLY A 241 56.09 18.70 35.52
N GLY A 242 55.97 17.81 34.53
CA GLY A 242 56.61 16.50 34.56
C GLY A 242 55.84 15.43 35.35
N ALA A 243 54.55 15.66 35.62
CA ALA A 243 53.71 14.64 36.25
C ALA A 243 53.70 13.34 35.43
N LYS A 244 53.78 12.20 36.16
CA LYS A 244 53.77 10.86 35.56
C LYS A 244 52.35 10.33 35.57
N LEU A 245 51.82 10.05 34.39
CA LEU A 245 50.56 9.36 34.19
C LEU A 245 50.82 7.91 33.79
N HIS A 246 49.87 7.06 34.00
CA HIS A 246 49.94 5.63 33.66
C HIS A 246 49.06 5.32 32.46
N GLY A 247 49.53 4.40 31.63
CA GLY A 247 48.79 3.93 30.46
C GLY A 247 49.27 2.56 30.02
N LYS A 248 48.67 2.06 28.98
CA LYS A 248 49.00 0.77 28.39
C LYS A 248 49.19 0.89 26.88
N VAL A 249 50.14 0.10 26.36
CA VAL A 249 50.26 -0.08 24.90
C VAL A 249 49.00 -0.77 24.38
N THR A 250 48.25 -0.09 23.54
CA THR A 250 47.01 -0.64 22.97
C THR A 250 47.25 -1.21 21.57
N ALA A 251 48.01 -0.54 20.73
CA ALA A 251 48.30 -0.99 19.38
C ALA A 251 49.71 -0.56 18.95
N ILE A 252 50.36 -1.41 18.17
CA ILE A 252 51.60 -1.13 17.46
C ILE A 252 51.29 -0.96 15.99
N GLY A 253 51.72 0.14 15.37
CA GLY A 253 51.43 0.42 13.96
C GLY A 253 51.96 -0.65 13.02
N GLY A 254 51.17 -1.04 12.05
CA GLY A 254 51.52 -2.05 11.04
C GLY A 254 52.56 -1.61 10.00
N ALA A 255 52.94 -0.31 10.00
CA ALA A 255 53.96 0.22 9.09
C ALA A 255 54.67 1.41 9.72
N THR A 256 55.83 1.77 9.17
CA THR A 256 56.61 2.93 9.59
C THR A 256 55.94 4.25 9.22
N GLY A 257 56.19 5.31 10.00
CA GLY A 257 55.61 6.62 9.74
C GLY A 257 55.94 7.17 8.34
N SER A 258 57.07 6.81 7.78
CA SER A 258 57.48 7.20 6.43
C SER A 258 56.58 6.60 5.34
N ARG A 259 55.95 5.44 5.58
CA ARG A 259 55.03 4.83 4.60
C ARG A 259 53.61 5.45 4.62
N TYR A 260 53.25 6.10 5.72
CA TYR A 260 52.02 6.86 5.86
C TYR A 260 52.16 8.35 5.53
N SER A 261 53.38 8.79 5.15
CA SER A 261 53.58 10.16 4.72
C SER A 261 52.98 10.42 3.31
N LEU A 262 52.42 11.62 3.12
CA LEU A 262 51.93 12.08 1.82
C LEU A 262 53.01 12.04 0.73
N LEU A 263 54.28 12.22 1.12
CA LEU A 263 55.47 12.17 0.28
C LEU A 263 56.47 11.19 0.92
N PRO A 264 56.37 9.88 0.59
CA PRO A 264 57.32 8.91 1.09
C PRO A 264 58.73 9.27 0.56
N PRO A 265 59.79 9.21 1.41
CA PRO A 265 61.15 9.47 0.94
C PRO A 265 61.55 8.36 -0.05
N GLU A 266 61.76 8.71 -1.31
CA GLU A 266 62.36 7.86 -2.33
C GLU A 266 63.88 8.05 -2.37
N ASN A 267 64.62 6.99 -2.03
CA ASN A 267 66.09 6.97 -2.17
C ASN A 267 66.49 6.73 -3.64
N ALA A 268 66.26 7.74 -4.51
CA ALA A 268 66.41 7.55 -5.96
C ALA A 268 67.80 7.69 -6.52
N THR A 269 68.83 8.06 -5.74
CA THR A 269 70.20 8.29 -6.28
C THR A 269 71.30 7.80 -5.32
N GLY A 270 71.77 6.61 -5.59
CA GLY A 270 73.20 6.20 -5.54
C GLY A 270 73.80 5.78 -4.22
N ASN A 271 73.50 6.32 -3.06
CA ASN A 271 74.06 5.86 -1.78
C ASN A 271 72.99 5.45 -0.80
N TYR A 272 72.89 4.13 -0.58
CA TYR A 272 71.98 3.57 0.44
C TYR A 272 72.50 3.86 1.86
N VAL A 273 71.89 4.86 2.52
CA VAL A 273 72.11 5.09 3.95
C VAL A 273 70.95 4.46 4.72
N LYS A 274 71.24 3.49 5.57
CA LYS A 274 70.26 2.92 6.48
C LYS A 274 69.78 3.96 7.49
N VAL A 275 68.59 4.54 7.21
CA VAL A 275 67.93 5.45 8.15
C VAL A 275 67.08 4.67 9.15
N VAL A 276 67.18 4.99 10.43
CA VAL A 276 66.37 4.36 11.46
C VAL A 276 64.93 4.70 11.28
N GLN A 277 64.11 3.68 11.03
CA GLN A 277 62.68 3.84 10.87
C GLN A 277 61.99 3.97 12.25
N ARG A 278 60.86 4.72 12.27
CA ARG A 278 60.02 4.86 13.50
C ARG A 278 58.66 4.29 13.21
N ILE A 279 58.11 3.56 14.18
CA ILE A 279 56.79 2.96 14.12
C ILE A 279 55.92 3.63 15.16
N PRO A 280 54.70 4.12 14.79
CA PRO A 280 53.78 4.71 15.74
C PRO A 280 53.18 3.63 16.63
N VAL A 281 53.18 3.88 17.92
CA VAL A 281 52.59 3.02 18.96
C VAL A 281 51.51 3.83 19.67
N ARG A 282 50.30 3.29 19.71
CA ARG A 282 49.19 3.88 20.44
C ARG A 282 49.25 3.45 21.90
N ILE A 283 49.16 4.42 22.79
CA ILE A 283 49.15 4.22 24.23
C ILE A 283 47.92 4.92 24.77
N ASP A 284 46.99 4.18 25.38
CA ASP A 284 45.83 4.72 26.03
C ASP A 284 46.10 4.91 27.54
N PHE A 285 45.52 5.94 28.10
CA PHE A 285 45.66 6.19 29.54
C PHE A 285 44.82 5.20 30.37
N ASP A 286 45.33 4.66 31.44
CA ASP A 286 44.61 3.69 32.31
C ASP A 286 43.37 4.32 32.95
N ASP A 287 43.36 5.61 33.15
CA ASP A 287 42.29 6.37 33.79
C ASP A 287 41.34 7.06 32.79
N ALA A 288 41.57 6.91 31.49
CA ALA A 288 40.77 7.59 30.44
C ALA A 288 39.25 7.36 30.55
N ASN A 289 38.84 6.18 31.03
CA ASN A 289 37.45 5.82 31.23
C ASN A 289 36.89 6.17 32.62
N LYS A 290 37.70 6.72 33.51
CA LYS A 290 37.22 7.13 34.84
C LYS A 290 36.55 8.51 34.76
N GLN A 291 35.41 8.65 35.42
CA GLN A 291 34.77 9.95 35.63
C GLN A 291 35.76 10.88 36.33
N GLY A 292 36.05 12.00 35.72
CA GLY A 292 36.98 12.96 36.24
C GLY A 292 38.37 12.95 35.60
N PHE A 293 38.67 12.02 34.71
CA PHE A 293 39.88 12.07 33.91
C PHE A 293 39.89 13.37 33.09
N ASN A 294 40.95 14.17 33.25
CA ASN A 294 41.11 15.44 32.54
C ASN A 294 39.95 16.46 32.73
N GLN A 295 39.25 16.47 33.89
CA GLN A 295 38.20 17.47 34.17
C GLN A 295 38.68 18.90 34.05
N ASP A 296 39.94 19.17 34.44
CA ASP A 296 40.55 20.49 34.34
C ASP A 296 40.90 20.88 32.90
N GLY A 297 40.73 19.98 31.91
CA GLY A 297 41.06 20.20 30.49
C GLY A 297 42.56 20.54 30.28
N ARG A 298 43.43 20.13 31.19
CA ARG A 298 44.88 20.42 31.13
C ARG A 298 45.60 19.53 30.13
N LEU A 299 45.12 18.30 29.93
CA LEU A 299 45.59 17.43 28.85
C LEU A 299 44.88 17.80 27.56
N ARG A 300 45.63 18.19 26.56
CA ARG A 300 45.11 18.61 25.26
C ARG A 300 45.81 17.86 24.13
N PRO A 301 45.15 17.53 23.04
CA PRO A 301 45.84 17.03 21.85
C PRO A 301 46.94 17.97 21.37
N GLY A 302 48.05 17.40 20.94
CA GLY A 302 49.22 18.16 20.48
C GLY A 302 50.26 18.46 21.56
N LEU A 303 50.03 18.06 22.82
CA LEU A 303 51.06 18.20 23.89
C LEU A 303 52.20 17.20 23.66
N SER A 304 53.43 17.62 24.01
CA SER A 304 54.61 16.77 24.02
C SER A 304 54.65 15.90 25.29
N VAL A 305 54.88 14.60 25.08
CA VAL A 305 54.97 13.62 26.16
C VAL A 305 56.13 12.67 25.93
N VAL A 306 56.70 12.15 27.02
CA VAL A 306 57.78 11.15 26.99
C VAL A 306 57.24 9.85 27.60
N PRO A 307 56.90 8.83 26.78
CA PRO A 307 56.48 7.54 27.29
C PRO A 307 57.68 6.61 27.57
N GLU A 308 57.65 5.95 28.71
CA GLU A 308 58.60 4.92 29.14
C GLU A 308 57.82 3.58 29.26
N VAL A 309 58.06 2.65 28.33
CA VAL A 309 57.40 1.33 28.28
C VAL A 309 58.19 0.37 29.13
N ARG A 310 57.50 -0.36 30.03
CA ARG A 310 58.11 -1.44 30.78
C ARG A 310 58.01 -2.74 29.95
N VAL A 311 59.14 -3.19 29.42
CA VAL A 311 59.24 -4.35 28.52
C VAL A 311 59.49 -5.68 29.24
N ARG A 312 59.40 -5.73 30.57
CA ARG A 312 59.48 -6.95 31.39
C ARG A 312 58.30 -7.05 32.34
#